data_2ea148ad16f8b728516607b8e77c14ac
#
_entry.id   2ea148ad16f8b728516607b8e77c14ac
#
_cell.length_a   1.000
_cell.length_b   1.000
_cell.length_c   1.000
_cell.angle_alpha   90.00
_cell.angle_beta   90.00
_cell.angle_gamma   90.00
#
_symmetry.space_group_name_H-M   'P 1'
#
loop_
_entity.id
_entity.type
_entity.pdbx_description
1 polymer ?
#
loop_
_entity_poly.entity_id
_entity_poly.type
_entity_poly.pdbx_seq_one_letter_code
_entity_poly.pdbx_strand_id
1 'polypeptide(L)'
;MESLVDKENTVPASVTPRTQEAIPSTIQPQSQPNQVKPVPASNPASVTPAENPKTTQGTKTSSRPRKRGMASWYGSGFHGRRTASGETFNSGGLTAAHRYLPFGTRVRVTNLRNGRSVVVRINDRGPFSGGRVIDLSRGAAAIIGVFQSGVAPVVLEVLGR
;
A
#
# COMPACT_ATOMS: atom_id res chain seq x y z
N MET A 1 -16.97 -68.14 21.98
CA MET A 1 -16.84 -68.46 20.55
C MET A 1 -16.53 -67.12 19.92
N GLU A 2 -15.24 -66.85 19.78
CA GLU A 2 -14.43 -66.90 18.56
C GLU A 2 -14.82 -65.77 17.59
N SER A 3 -13.97 -64.95 17.01
CA SER A 3 -12.52 -64.97 16.82
C SER A 3 -12.06 -63.58 16.47
N LEU A 4 -10.86 -63.27 16.88
CA LEU A 4 -9.88 -62.33 16.37
C LEU A 4 -9.76 -62.36 14.86
N VAL A 5 -9.58 -61.23 14.17
CA VAL A 5 -8.58 -61.07 13.10
C VAL A 5 -8.01 -59.64 13.12
N ASP A 6 -6.77 -59.54 13.56
CA ASP A 6 -5.82 -58.49 13.23
C ASP A 6 -5.60 -58.39 11.73
N LYS A 7 -5.51 -57.20 11.22
CA LYS A 7 -4.74 -56.93 9.99
C LYS A 7 -3.89 -55.68 10.17
N GLU A 8 -2.66 -55.95 10.55
CA GLU A 8 -1.52 -55.07 10.27
C GLU A 8 -1.53 -54.68 8.79
N ASN A 9 -1.45 -53.38 8.54
CA ASN A 9 -1.07 -52.89 7.22
C ASN A 9 0.29 -52.22 7.29
N THR A 10 1.30 -52.99 6.97
CA THR A 10 2.70 -52.63 6.82
C THR A 10 2.89 -51.58 5.75
N VAL A 11 3.51 -50.49 6.12
CA VAL A 11 4.04 -49.45 5.22
C VAL A 11 5.41 -49.86 4.69
N PRO A 12 5.67 -49.89 3.40
CA PRO A 12 7.04 -49.95 2.90
C PRO A 12 7.60 -48.52 2.76
N ALA A 13 8.60 -48.25 3.56
CA ALA A 13 9.54 -47.18 3.32
C ALA A 13 10.38 -47.46 2.07
N SER A 14 10.40 -46.53 1.15
CA SER A 14 11.47 -46.42 0.16
C SER A 14 11.70 -44.95 -0.16
N VAL A 15 12.59 -44.41 0.60
CA VAL A 15 13.19 -43.08 0.35
C VAL A 15 14.48 -43.33 -0.42
N THR A 16 14.50 -42.92 -1.66
CA THR A 16 15.74 -42.81 -2.43
C THR A 16 16.16 -41.36 -2.46
N PRO A 17 17.33 -40.97 -1.96
CA PRO A 17 17.85 -39.64 -2.08
C PRO A 17 18.40 -39.39 -3.47
N ARG A 18 17.81 -38.46 -4.20
CA ARG A 18 18.32 -38.01 -5.50
C ARG A 18 19.36 -36.93 -5.29
N THR A 19 20.56 -37.31 -5.61
CA THR A 19 21.79 -36.56 -5.86
C THR A 19 21.62 -35.08 -6.17
N GLN A 20 22.39 -34.28 -5.41
CA GLN A 20 22.71 -32.89 -5.68
C GLN A 20 23.55 -32.84 -6.97
N GLU A 21 23.06 -32.17 -7.99
CA GLU A 21 23.88 -31.67 -9.09
C GLU A 21 24.21 -30.20 -8.83
N ALA A 22 25.50 -29.97 -8.77
CA ALA A 22 26.14 -28.68 -8.63
C ALA A 22 25.91 -27.83 -9.88
N ILE A 23 25.39 -26.62 -9.70
CA ILE A 23 25.39 -25.59 -10.72
C ILE A 23 26.67 -24.74 -10.55
N PRO A 24 27.46 -24.54 -11.61
CA PRO A 24 28.66 -23.72 -11.49
C PRO A 24 28.31 -22.24 -11.42
N SER A 25 28.82 -21.60 -10.39
CA SER A 25 28.96 -20.14 -10.30
C SER A 25 29.86 -19.66 -11.43
N THR A 26 29.42 -18.71 -12.20
CA THR A 26 30.26 -17.64 -12.76
C THR A 26 29.38 -16.71 -13.60
N ILE A 27 28.94 -15.59 -13.03
CA ILE A 27 28.70 -14.35 -13.77
C ILE A 27 29.33 -13.24 -12.97
N GLN A 28 30.44 -12.74 -13.49
CA GLN A 28 31.14 -11.58 -13.00
C GLN A 28 30.32 -10.31 -13.28
N PRO A 29 30.31 -9.33 -12.37
CA PRO A 29 29.79 -8.01 -12.66
C PRO A 29 30.83 -7.22 -13.46
N GLN A 30 30.54 -6.90 -14.70
CA GLN A 30 31.31 -5.91 -15.44
C GLN A 30 30.89 -4.52 -15.00
N SER A 31 31.75 -3.93 -14.20
CA SER A 31 31.76 -2.49 -13.93
C SER A 31 32.26 -1.76 -15.17
N GLN A 32 31.45 -0.96 -15.81
CA GLN A 32 31.89 0.09 -16.70
C GLN A 32 31.60 1.44 -16.06
N PRO A 33 32.62 2.28 -15.82
CA PRO A 33 32.39 3.64 -15.36
C PRO A 33 32.01 4.54 -16.54
N ASN A 34 30.79 5.03 -16.54
CA ASN A 34 30.36 6.03 -17.50
C ASN A 34 30.92 7.39 -17.04
N GLN A 35 31.93 7.87 -17.80
CA GLN A 35 32.53 9.17 -17.61
C GLN A 35 31.53 10.27 -17.95
N VAL A 36 31.12 11.02 -16.97
CA VAL A 36 30.42 12.30 -17.15
C VAL A 36 31.47 13.38 -17.31
N LYS A 37 31.53 13.99 -18.51
CA LYS A 37 32.36 15.15 -18.77
C LYS A 37 31.90 16.35 -17.94
N PRO A 38 32.80 17.14 -17.37
CA PRO A 38 32.46 18.38 -16.69
C PRO A 38 32.11 19.48 -17.68
N VAL A 39 30.97 20.12 -17.52
CA VAL A 39 30.67 21.40 -18.16
C VAL A 39 31.13 22.54 -17.26
N PRO A 40 31.73 23.60 -17.83
CA PRO A 40 32.39 24.62 -17.02
C PRO A 40 31.43 25.57 -16.33
N ALA A 41 31.80 25.93 -15.14
CA ALA A 41 31.17 26.96 -14.32
C ALA A 41 31.25 28.33 -14.99
N SER A 42 30.15 29.04 -15.00
CA SER A 42 30.14 30.50 -15.14
C SER A 42 29.33 31.09 -14.00
N ASN A 43 30.01 31.72 -13.09
CA ASN A 43 29.53 32.62 -12.05
C ASN A 43 29.74 34.06 -12.50
N PRO A 44 29.35 35.07 -11.72
CA PRO A 44 28.12 35.36 -10.97
C PRO A 44 27.55 36.73 -11.38
N ALA A 45 26.30 36.98 -11.11
CA ALA A 45 25.80 38.34 -11.02
C ALA A 45 24.91 38.48 -9.81
N SER A 46 25.40 39.25 -8.84
CA SER A 46 24.69 39.87 -7.73
C SER A 46 23.39 40.52 -8.21
N VAL A 47 22.30 40.19 -7.53
CA VAL A 47 21.15 41.08 -7.45
C VAL A 47 20.59 41.07 -6.04
N THR A 48 20.61 42.21 -5.47
CA THR A 48 20.10 42.78 -4.25
C THR A 48 18.71 42.28 -3.84
N PRO A 49 18.36 42.21 -2.54
CA PRO A 49 17.05 41.78 -2.10
C PRO A 49 16.03 42.93 -2.32
N ALA A 50 15.05 42.61 -3.18
CA ALA A 50 13.88 43.48 -3.32
C ALA A 50 12.68 42.79 -2.70
N GLU A 51 12.22 43.43 -1.65
CA GLU A 51 10.84 43.59 -1.19
C GLU A 51 9.81 42.48 -1.49
N ASN A 52 9.36 41.96 -0.40
CA ASN A 52 8.20 41.12 -0.21
C ASN A 52 6.89 41.87 -0.56
N PRO A 53 6.16 41.53 -1.64
CA PRO A 53 4.77 41.89 -1.71
C PRO A 53 3.97 40.87 -0.92
N LYS A 54 3.41 41.27 0.22
CA LYS A 54 2.28 40.62 0.85
C LYS A 54 1.15 40.47 -0.17
N THR A 55 1.17 39.40 -0.96
CA THR A 55 -0.01 38.96 -1.69
C THR A 55 -0.76 38.00 -0.78
N THR A 56 -1.62 38.57 0.03
CA THR A 56 -2.74 37.87 0.65
C THR A 56 -3.69 37.45 -0.46
N GLN A 57 -3.31 36.41 -1.21
CA GLN A 57 -4.29 35.65 -1.98
C GLN A 57 -5.01 34.75 -0.98
N GLY A 58 -6.16 35.25 -0.52
CA GLY A 58 -7.20 34.46 0.10
C GLY A 58 -7.59 33.31 -0.85
N THR A 59 -6.84 32.22 -0.81
CA THR A 59 -7.33 30.94 -1.32
C THR A 59 -8.58 30.66 -0.52
N LYS A 60 -9.74 30.84 -1.13
CA LYS A 60 -10.99 30.25 -0.68
C LYS A 60 -10.72 28.76 -0.53
N THR A 61 -10.26 28.37 0.65
CA THR A 61 -10.14 26.98 1.05
C THR A 61 -11.56 26.47 1.12
N SER A 62 -12.04 25.93 0.01
CA SER A 62 -13.25 25.14 -0.02
C SER A 62 -13.08 24.07 1.06
N SER A 63 -13.73 24.27 2.21
CA SER A 63 -13.62 23.40 3.37
C SER A 63 -14.38 22.10 3.07
N ARG A 64 -13.70 21.23 2.30
CA ARG A 64 -14.22 19.88 2.03
C ARG A 64 -14.40 19.15 3.36
N PRO A 65 -15.48 18.39 3.52
CA PRO A 65 -15.71 17.65 4.76
C PRO A 65 -14.50 16.79 5.11
N ARG A 66 -13.93 17.02 6.28
CA ARG A 66 -12.80 16.26 6.80
C ARG A 66 -13.25 15.42 7.98
N LYS A 67 -12.96 14.12 7.95
CA LYS A 67 -13.26 13.17 9.03
C LYS A 67 -11.96 12.57 9.56
N ARG A 68 -11.77 12.60 10.88
CA ARG A 68 -10.65 11.91 11.54
C ARG A 68 -11.09 10.54 12.03
N GLY A 69 -10.15 9.60 12.09
CA GLY A 69 -10.38 8.27 12.63
C GLY A 69 -9.18 7.36 12.42
N MET A 70 -9.35 6.07 12.70
CA MET A 70 -8.32 5.08 12.48
C MET A 70 -8.49 4.45 11.10
N ALA A 71 -7.37 4.24 10.40
CA ALA A 71 -7.31 3.43 9.20
C ALA A 71 -6.62 2.10 9.50
N SER A 72 -7.04 1.04 8.81
CA SER A 72 -6.27 -0.20 8.67
C SER A 72 -6.16 -0.58 7.19
N TRP A 73 -5.72 -1.81 6.90
CA TRP A 73 -5.63 -2.30 5.55
C TRP A 73 -6.05 -3.77 5.47
N TYR A 74 -6.47 -4.21 4.28
CA TYR A 74 -6.87 -5.60 4.02
C TYR A 74 -5.67 -6.53 4.02
N GLY A 75 -5.77 -7.64 4.75
CA GLY A 75 -4.79 -8.72 4.71
C GLY A 75 -4.69 -9.38 3.32
N SER A 76 -3.64 -10.19 3.14
CA SER A 76 -3.33 -10.85 1.85
C SER A 76 -4.43 -11.78 1.31
N GLY A 77 -5.26 -12.33 2.20
CA GLY A 77 -6.32 -13.29 1.84
C GLY A 77 -7.52 -12.72 1.07
N PHE A 78 -7.57 -11.42 0.82
CA PHE A 78 -8.69 -10.77 0.11
C PHE A 78 -8.44 -10.55 -1.37
N HIS A 79 -7.20 -10.68 -1.86
CA HIS A 79 -6.87 -10.50 -3.27
C HIS A 79 -7.68 -11.46 -4.15
N GLY A 80 -8.26 -10.94 -5.24
CA GLY A 80 -9.08 -11.71 -6.16
C GLY A 80 -10.54 -11.92 -5.71
N ARG A 81 -10.90 -11.61 -4.48
CA ARG A 81 -12.29 -11.68 -4.00
C ARG A 81 -13.15 -10.55 -4.57
N ARG A 82 -14.45 -10.77 -4.64
CA ARG A 82 -15.39 -9.71 -5.00
C ARG A 82 -15.56 -8.72 -3.85
N THR A 83 -15.53 -7.44 -4.18
CA THR A 83 -15.87 -6.33 -3.28
C THR A 83 -17.39 -6.09 -3.27
N ALA A 84 -17.87 -5.27 -2.34
CA ALA A 84 -19.29 -4.90 -2.27
C ALA A 84 -19.77 -4.10 -3.50
N SER A 85 -18.88 -3.48 -4.27
CA SER A 85 -19.22 -2.86 -5.56
C SER A 85 -19.33 -3.86 -6.72
N GLY A 86 -19.00 -5.13 -6.49
CA GLY A 86 -18.96 -6.17 -7.52
C GLY A 86 -17.64 -6.27 -8.28
N GLU A 87 -16.68 -5.40 -8.01
CA GLU A 87 -15.34 -5.45 -8.61
C GLU A 87 -14.50 -6.58 -7.99
N THR A 88 -13.54 -7.10 -8.74
CA THR A 88 -12.50 -7.98 -8.19
C THR A 88 -11.48 -7.16 -7.42
N PHE A 89 -11.25 -7.49 -6.15
CA PHE A 89 -10.30 -6.77 -5.31
C PHE A 89 -8.87 -6.97 -5.78
N ASN A 90 -8.21 -5.86 -6.09
CA ASN A 90 -6.78 -5.81 -6.38
C ASN A 90 -6.03 -5.20 -5.17
N SER A 91 -5.24 -6.02 -4.48
CA SER A 91 -4.48 -5.57 -3.32
C SER A 91 -3.44 -4.49 -3.62
N GLY A 92 -2.92 -4.43 -4.85
CA GLY A 92 -1.98 -3.39 -5.32
C GLY A 92 -2.65 -2.09 -5.77
N GLY A 93 -3.98 -2.10 -6.01
CA GLY A 93 -4.72 -0.94 -6.44
C GLY A 93 -4.86 0.14 -5.35
N LEU A 94 -5.25 1.36 -5.75
CA LEU A 94 -5.52 2.45 -4.81
C LEU A 94 -7.02 2.53 -4.49
N THR A 95 -7.50 1.54 -3.73
CA THR A 95 -8.91 1.40 -3.34
C THR A 95 -9.05 1.28 -1.83
N ALA A 96 -10.28 1.47 -1.35
CA ALA A 96 -10.59 1.35 0.07
C ALA A 96 -12.06 0.99 0.32
N ALA A 97 -12.32 0.45 1.52
CA ALA A 97 -13.67 0.31 2.07
C ALA A 97 -14.04 1.48 2.96
N HIS A 98 -15.28 1.92 2.81
CA HIS A 98 -15.91 2.90 3.71
C HIS A 98 -17.38 2.55 3.92
N ARG A 99 -17.89 2.79 5.16
CA ARG A 99 -19.27 2.37 5.52
C ARG A 99 -20.35 3.02 4.67
N TYR A 100 -20.23 4.33 4.44
CA TYR A 100 -21.34 5.14 3.93
C TYR A 100 -21.06 5.88 2.63
N LEU A 101 -19.76 6.15 2.30
CA LEU A 101 -19.44 6.89 1.07
C LEU A 101 -19.87 6.07 -0.16
N PRO A 102 -20.49 6.72 -1.17
CA PRO A 102 -20.86 6.04 -2.40
C PRO A 102 -19.67 5.36 -3.08
N PHE A 103 -19.90 4.25 -3.77
CA PHE A 103 -18.86 3.63 -4.60
C PHE A 103 -18.40 4.61 -5.69
N GLY A 104 -17.11 4.56 -6.02
CA GLY A 104 -16.47 5.50 -6.93
C GLY A 104 -15.99 6.80 -6.27
N THR A 105 -16.44 7.12 -5.05
CA THR A 105 -15.98 8.34 -4.35
C THR A 105 -14.46 8.31 -4.16
N ARG A 106 -13.80 9.41 -4.52
CA ARG A 106 -12.37 9.62 -4.32
C ARG A 106 -12.14 10.32 -2.98
N VAL A 107 -11.24 9.76 -2.19
CA VAL A 107 -10.93 10.23 -0.84
C VAL A 107 -9.42 10.39 -0.71
N ARG A 108 -8.97 11.56 -0.29
CA ARG A 108 -7.59 11.74 0.17
C ARG A 108 -7.50 11.24 1.61
N VAL A 109 -6.60 10.31 1.85
CA VAL A 109 -6.30 9.76 3.16
C VAL A 109 -4.92 10.24 3.57
N THR A 110 -4.84 10.99 4.66
CA THR A 110 -3.57 11.52 5.20
C THR A 110 -3.27 10.85 6.53
N ASN A 111 -2.13 10.21 6.64
CA ASN A 111 -1.63 9.63 7.88
C ASN A 111 -1.10 10.76 8.79
N LEU A 112 -1.69 10.91 9.97
CA LEU A 112 -1.35 11.97 10.92
C LEU A 112 0.01 11.78 11.62
N ARG A 113 0.59 10.57 11.56
CA ARG A 113 1.89 10.31 12.17
C ARG A 113 3.06 10.81 11.33
N ASN A 114 2.92 10.80 10.00
CA ASN A 114 4.01 11.12 9.07
C ASN A 114 3.64 12.14 7.98
N GLY A 115 2.39 12.63 7.95
CA GLY A 115 1.91 13.60 6.96
C GLY A 115 1.74 13.05 5.53
N ARG A 116 2.08 11.77 5.26
CA ARG A 116 1.95 11.17 3.92
C ARG A 116 0.49 10.98 3.56
N SER A 117 0.15 11.20 2.30
CA SER A 117 -1.22 11.05 1.81
C SER A 117 -1.31 10.23 0.53
N VAL A 118 -2.48 9.64 0.31
CA VAL A 118 -2.84 8.93 -0.90
C VAL A 118 -4.28 9.23 -1.25
N VAL A 119 -4.60 9.25 -2.53
CA VAL A 119 -6.00 9.31 -2.99
C VAL A 119 -6.45 7.90 -3.34
N VAL A 120 -7.53 7.46 -2.72
CA VAL A 120 -8.14 6.15 -2.94
C VAL A 120 -9.55 6.30 -3.49
N ARG A 121 -10.01 5.28 -4.22
CA ARG A 121 -11.39 5.15 -4.66
C ARG A 121 -12.14 4.16 -3.76
N ILE A 122 -13.32 4.54 -3.31
CA ILE A 122 -14.17 3.65 -2.52
C ILE A 122 -14.83 2.63 -3.44
N ASN A 123 -14.58 1.35 -3.20
CA ASN A 123 -15.19 0.24 -3.94
C ASN A 123 -15.68 -0.90 -3.04
N ASP A 124 -15.57 -0.74 -1.71
CA ASP A 124 -16.01 -1.77 -0.79
C ASP A 124 -16.71 -1.18 0.44
N ARG A 125 -17.35 -2.05 1.25
CA ARG A 125 -18.03 -1.71 2.48
C ARG A 125 -17.27 -2.19 3.71
N GLY A 126 -17.31 -1.39 4.75
CA GLY A 126 -16.59 -1.55 6.02
C GLY A 126 -15.78 -0.30 6.34
N PRO A 127 -14.97 -0.35 7.40
CA PRO A 127 -14.92 -1.38 8.45
C PRO A 127 -16.18 -1.38 9.34
N PHE A 128 -16.58 -2.55 9.83
CA PHE A 128 -17.75 -2.68 10.71
C PHE A 128 -17.39 -2.80 12.19
N SER A 129 -16.10 -2.86 12.53
CA SER A 129 -15.60 -3.04 13.90
C SER A 129 -14.38 -2.16 14.19
N GLY A 130 -14.03 -2.06 15.49
CA GLY A 130 -12.75 -1.52 15.94
C GLY A 130 -12.57 0.01 15.82
N GLY A 131 -13.64 0.81 15.76
CA GLY A 131 -13.53 2.28 15.73
C GLY A 131 -12.83 2.85 14.49
N ARG A 132 -12.56 2.01 13.47
CA ARG A 132 -11.95 2.40 12.21
C ARG A 132 -12.94 3.12 11.31
N VAL A 133 -12.42 4.02 10.48
CA VAL A 133 -13.22 4.78 9.52
C VAL A 133 -12.99 4.35 8.07
N ILE A 134 -11.86 3.71 7.79
CA ILE A 134 -11.48 3.27 6.44
C ILE A 134 -10.54 2.07 6.52
N ASP A 135 -10.70 1.11 5.60
CA ASP A 135 -9.74 0.03 5.37
C ASP A 135 -9.16 0.17 3.97
N LEU A 136 -7.82 0.25 3.90
CA LEU A 136 -7.09 0.52 2.67
C LEU A 136 -6.68 -0.78 1.96
N SER A 137 -6.52 -0.72 0.65
CA SER A 137 -5.75 -1.73 -0.06
C SER A 137 -4.30 -1.74 0.42
N ARG A 138 -3.59 -2.84 0.23
CA ARG A 138 -2.15 -2.95 0.57
C ARG A 138 -1.31 -1.88 -0.13
N GLY A 139 -1.58 -1.63 -1.43
CA GLY A 139 -0.87 -0.60 -2.20
C GLY A 139 -1.05 0.80 -1.60
N ALA A 140 -2.28 1.18 -1.26
CA ALA A 140 -2.55 2.46 -0.62
C ALA A 140 -1.91 2.57 0.78
N ALA A 141 -2.00 1.51 1.59
CA ALA A 141 -1.42 1.46 2.93
C ALA A 141 0.11 1.58 2.92
N ALA A 142 0.79 0.99 1.93
CA ALA A 142 2.23 1.09 1.77
C ALA A 142 2.68 2.54 1.48
N ILE A 143 1.94 3.26 0.62
CA ILE A 143 2.24 4.65 0.27
C ILE A 143 2.25 5.54 1.51
N ILE A 144 1.27 5.40 2.41
CA ILE A 144 1.15 6.27 3.59
C ILE A 144 1.74 5.66 4.87
N GLY A 145 2.42 4.52 4.77
CA GLY A 145 3.11 3.89 5.89
C GLY A 145 2.21 3.19 6.91
N VAL A 146 0.94 2.90 6.56
CA VAL A 146 0.02 2.14 7.42
C VAL A 146 0.28 0.64 7.34
N PHE A 147 0.91 0.19 6.25
CA PHE A 147 1.20 -1.23 6.03
C PHE A 147 2.02 -1.86 7.16
N GLN A 148 3.08 -1.19 7.61
CA GLN A 148 3.97 -1.68 8.65
C GLN A 148 3.36 -1.61 10.05
N SER A 149 2.60 -0.54 10.34
CA SER A 149 1.97 -0.34 11.65
C SER A 149 0.65 -1.08 11.84
N GLY A 150 0.08 -1.65 10.78
CA GLY A 150 -1.24 -2.28 10.77
C GLY A 150 -2.38 -1.27 10.85
N VAL A 151 -2.26 -0.26 11.71
CA VAL A 151 -3.25 0.81 11.93
C VAL A 151 -2.56 2.16 12.11
N ALA A 152 -3.23 3.24 11.71
CA ALA A 152 -2.76 4.60 11.96
C ALA A 152 -3.93 5.59 12.07
N PRO A 153 -3.75 6.69 12.82
CA PRO A 153 -4.68 7.81 12.80
C PRO A 153 -4.60 8.55 11.46
N VAL A 154 -5.74 8.82 10.86
CA VAL A 154 -5.82 9.46 9.56
C VAL A 154 -6.85 10.58 9.53
N VAL A 155 -6.68 11.48 8.55
CA VAL A 155 -7.73 12.40 8.11
C VAL A 155 -8.20 11.97 6.73
N LEU A 156 -9.50 11.90 6.56
CA LEU A 156 -10.19 11.67 5.30
C LEU A 156 -10.72 12.99 4.76
N GLU A 157 -10.44 13.28 3.50
CA GLU A 157 -10.98 14.42 2.76
C GLU A 157 -11.68 13.89 1.50
N VAL A 158 -12.99 14.11 1.40
CA VAL A 158 -13.77 13.69 0.23
C VAL A 158 -13.50 14.64 -0.93
N LEU A 159 -13.05 14.09 -2.07
CA LEU A 159 -12.69 14.87 -3.25
C LEU A 159 -13.80 14.90 -4.31
N GLY A 160 -14.81 14.05 -4.19
CA GLY A 160 -15.88 13.87 -5.15
C GLY A 160 -15.84 12.48 -5.82
N ARG A 161 -16.65 12.31 -6.80
CA ARG A 161 -16.71 11.09 -7.65
C ARG A 161 -15.87 11.27 -8.90
#